data_b989b5ae0d1e4ddc0344a4516d5abd31
#
_entry.id   b989b5ae0d1e4ddc0344a4516d5abd31
#
_cell.length_a   1.000
_cell.length_b   1.000
_cell.length_c   1.000
_cell.angle_alpha   90.00
_cell.angle_beta   90.00
_cell.angle_gamma   90.00
#
_symmetry.space_group_name_H-M   'P 1'
#
loop_
_entity.id
_entity.type
_entity.pdbx_description
1 polymer ?
#
loop_
_entity_poly.entity_id
_entity_poly.type
_entity_poly.pdbx_seq_one_letter_code
_entity_poly.pdbx_strand_id
1 'polypeptide(L)'
;MDTLDLSYRLASSLAGAVARACVRGLPEAWALRLQADAPELPAGRWVWLHAVSVGELLLADGLVGRLLAAGHRVHLSTGTPAGLGLLEQRLPRWDQGRGLITGGAFPLDDPAGLEPFLLNPPGAFVALETELWPGLLQALGDRSIPCAVVNGRLTARSLARGGPWLRRAASRLALVAARDEASAAAFRGLGAPQVALGGNLKADLPASAPLHSGWADLRAAWAGHPVVVAGNTLAGEEDRVLAAWSAARAQQPGLRLILAPRQPARFEAVAARLASAGRPWRRASAPWPEAAAWESVDILLLDTLGELAAAYAEGTVALVGGGWDGAGGHNPLEPVQAGVPTLLGPGHANFEDLVPPLLAAALIEVVAAEVLIGRLGEVLAAAPLRPSGAAPLPPALRGALDRTWGLLAPLLPRTG
;
A
#
# COMPACT_ATOMS: atom_id res chain seq x y z
N MET A 1 30.30 -18.36 13.12
CA MET A 1 29.78 -17.04 12.69
C MET A 1 30.62 -16.60 11.49
N ASP A 2 30.01 -16.35 10.36
CA ASP A 2 30.67 -15.90 9.12
C ASP A 2 31.21 -14.47 9.30
N THR A 3 32.28 -14.12 8.59
CA THR A 3 32.89 -12.78 8.62
C THR A 3 31.90 -11.66 8.25
N LEU A 4 30.98 -11.91 7.33
CA LEU A 4 29.92 -10.98 6.96
C LEU A 4 28.93 -10.75 8.11
N ASP A 5 28.54 -11.79 8.81
CA ASP A 5 27.65 -11.69 9.97
C ASP A 5 28.32 -10.90 11.10
N LEU A 6 29.60 -11.15 11.35
CA LEU A 6 30.37 -10.42 12.36
C LEU A 6 30.48 -8.93 11.97
N SER A 7 30.81 -8.64 10.70
CA SER A 7 30.94 -7.26 10.22
C SER A 7 29.65 -6.47 10.34
N TYR A 8 28.51 -7.07 9.98
CA TYR A 8 27.21 -6.44 10.15
C TYR A 8 26.89 -6.19 11.62
N ARG A 9 27.09 -7.19 12.47
CA ARG A 9 26.84 -7.09 13.91
C ARG A 9 27.64 -5.97 14.55
N LEU A 10 28.92 -5.82 14.21
CA LEU A 10 29.76 -4.73 14.72
C LEU A 10 29.28 -3.37 14.23
N ALA A 11 29.00 -3.26 12.94
CA ALA A 11 28.52 -1.99 12.35
C ALA A 11 27.15 -1.59 12.93
N SER A 12 26.21 -2.52 13.04
CA SER A 12 24.88 -2.25 13.61
C SER A 12 24.93 -1.93 15.09
N SER A 13 25.80 -2.61 15.87
CA SER A 13 26.01 -2.29 17.29
C SER A 13 26.54 -0.88 17.49
N LEU A 14 27.51 -0.45 16.68
CA LEU A 14 28.04 0.91 16.72
C LEU A 14 26.97 1.93 16.35
N ALA A 15 26.26 1.70 15.26
CA ALA A 15 25.17 2.58 14.81
C ALA A 15 24.04 2.68 15.86
N GLY A 16 23.66 1.57 16.49
CA GLY A 16 22.67 1.51 17.56
C GLY A 16 23.13 2.26 18.82
N ALA A 17 24.40 2.12 19.21
CA ALA A 17 24.97 2.85 20.34
C ALA A 17 24.96 4.37 20.09
N VAL A 18 25.35 4.81 18.88
CA VAL A 18 25.30 6.22 18.48
C VAL A 18 23.85 6.73 18.49
N ALA A 19 22.91 5.96 17.95
CA ALA A 19 21.48 6.33 17.94
C ALA A 19 20.95 6.52 19.37
N ARG A 20 21.27 5.62 20.30
CA ARG A 20 20.87 5.76 21.73
C ARG A 20 21.51 6.95 22.42
N ALA A 21 22.75 7.30 22.05
CA ALA A 21 23.43 8.48 22.61
C ALA A 21 22.90 9.82 22.07
N CYS A 22 22.36 9.84 20.85
CA CYS A 22 21.98 11.04 20.11
C CYS A 22 20.47 11.16 19.87
N VAL A 23 19.62 10.62 20.73
CA VAL A 23 18.13 10.51 20.53
C VAL A 23 17.49 11.82 20.10
N ARG A 24 17.92 12.97 20.65
CA ARG A 24 17.30 14.29 20.36
C ARG A 24 17.46 14.80 18.93
N GLY A 25 18.33 14.21 18.13
CA GLY A 25 18.59 14.63 16.73
C GLY A 25 18.21 13.57 15.70
N LEU A 26 17.60 12.46 16.12
CA LEU A 26 17.26 11.36 15.21
C LEU A 26 15.98 11.68 14.41
N PRO A 27 15.89 11.16 13.15
CA PRO A 27 14.61 11.08 12.45
C PRO A 27 13.57 10.33 13.31
N GLU A 28 12.32 10.78 13.26
CA GLU A 28 11.22 10.26 14.08
C GLU A 28 11.07 8.72 14.01
N ALA A 29 11.24 8.15 12.81
CA ALA A 29 11.20 6.70 12.61
C ALA A 29 12.32 5.95 13.37
N TRP A 30 13.49 6.55 13.57
CA TRP A 30 14.58 5.97 14.36
C TRP A 30 14.29 6.08 15.86
N ALA A 31 13.78 7.23 16.31
CA ALA A 31 13.37 7.43 17.70
C ALA A 31 12.28 6.43 18.10
N LEU A 32 11.32 6.17 17.22
CA LEU A 32 10.27 5.16 17.39
C LEU A 32 10.87 3.76 17.64
N ARG A 33 11.84 3.35 16.83
CA ARG A 33 12.47 2.03 16.92
C ARG A 33 13.32 1.82 18.18
N LEU A 34 13.81 2.91 18.77
CA LEU A 34 14.48 2.86 20.08
C LEU A 34 13.53 2.61 21.26
N GLN A 35 12.23 2.84 21.06
CA GLN A 35 11.16 2.65 22.04
C GLN A 35 10.37 1.36 21.79
N ALA A 36 10.87 0.46 20.94
CA ALA A 36 10.20 -0.79 20.63
C ALA A 36 10.22 -1.71 21.84
N ASP A 37 9.03 -2.14 22.27
CA ASP A 37 8.84 -3.09 23.36
C ASP A 37 8.53 -4.49 22.83
N ALA A 38 9.16 -5.50 23.42
CA ALA A 38 8.89 -6.89 23.10
C ALA A 38 7.52 -7.32 23.65
N PRO A 39 6.75 -8.13 22.91
CA PRO A 39 5.47 -8.62 23.40
C PRO A 39 5.64 -9.63 24.55
N GLU A 40 4.73 -9.58 25.52
CA GLU A 40 4.64 -10.58 26.59
C GLU A 40 3.92 -11.84 26.07
N LEU A 41 4.57 -12.61 25.21
CA LEU A 41 4.05 -13.82 24.57
C LEU A 41 4.92 -15.04 24.86
N PRO A 42 4.34 -16.27 24.93
CA PRO A 42 5.10 -17.48 25.19
C PRO A 42 6.08 -17.79 24.05
N ALA A 43 7.33 -18.09 24.39
CA ALA A 43 8.38 -18.42 23.44
C ALA A 43 7.97 -19.53 22.44
N GLY A 44 8.28 -19.36 21.16
CA GLY A 44 8.00 -20.32 20.10
C GLY A 44 6.52 -20.50 19.71
N ARG A 45 5.58 -19.78 20.36
CA ARG A 45 4.13 -19.96 20.16
C ARG A 45 3.43 -18.75 19.56
N TRP A 46 4.15 -17.79 19.02
CA TRP A 46 3.59 -16.60 18.39
C TRP A 46 4.29 -16.32 17.06
N VAL A 47 3.58 -15.62 16.21
CA VAL A 47 4.06 -15.20 14.90
C VAL A 47 4.41 -13.72 14.97
N TRP A 48 5.65 -13.38 14.60
CA TRP A 48 6.04 -11.99 14.41
C TRP A 48 5.74 -11.59 12.97
N LEU A 49 4.72 -10.77 12.77
CA LEU A 49 4.40 -10.18 11.47
C LEU A 49 4.96 -8.76 11.41
N HIS A 50 5.65 -8.39 10.34
CA HIS A 50 6.25 -7.06 10.18
C HIS A 50 5.77 -6.38 8.90
N ALA A 51 5.26 -5.14 9.05
CA ALA A 51 4.77 -4.27 7.99
C ALA A 51 5.27 -2.84 8.26
N VAL A 52 6.22 -2.32 7.47
CA VAL A 52 6.92 -1.06 7.79
C VAL A 52 6.01 0.16 7.72
N SER A 53 5.14 0.22 6.72
CA SER A 53 4.37 1.41 6.38
C SER A 53 2.86 1.20 6.47
N VAL A 54 2.11 2.31 6.43
CA VAL A 54 0.64 2.29 6.32
C VAL A 54 0.18 1.39 5.17
N GLY A 55 0.83 1.48 3.99
CA GLY A 55 0.47 0.66 2.83
C GLY A 55 0.64 -0.84 3.08
N GLU A 56 1.72 -1.23 3.74
CA GLU A 56 1.97 -2.63 4.09
C GLU A 56 1.05 -3.14 5.21
N LEU A 57 0.70 -2.28 6.18
CA LEU A 57 -0.30 -2.62 7.20
C LEU A 57 -1.67 -2.92 6.59
N LEU A 58 -2.06 -2.17 5.56
CA LEU A 58 -3.28 -2.45 4.81
C LEU A 58 -3.20 -3.81 4.09
N LEU A 59 -2.04 -4.15 3.53
CA LEU A 59 -1.80 -5.46 2.92
C LEU A 59 -1.82 -6.60 3.93
N ALA A 60 -1.37 -6.34 5.17
CA ALA A 60 -1.35 -7.33 6.24
C ALA A 60 -2.75 -7.76 6.70
N ASP A 61 -3.79 -6.96 6.45
CA ASP A 61 -5.15 -7.14 6.98
C ASP A 61 -5.71 -8.56 6.73
N GLY A 62 -5.65 -9.02 5.47
CA GLY A 62 -6.08 -10.37 5.11
C GLY A 62 -5.26 -11.48 5.78
N LEU A 63 -3.94 -11.26 5.89
CA LEU A 63 -3.04 -12.23 6.52
C LEU A 63 -3.25 -12.30 8.04
N VAL A 64 -3.44 -11.17 8.70
CA VAL A 64 -3.82 -11.08 10.11
C VAL A 64 -5.11 -11.85 10.36
N GLY A 65 -6.13 -11.63 9.51
CA GLY A 65 -7.39 -12.35 9.61
C GLY A 65 -7.21 -13.88 9.53
N ARG A 66 -6.38 -14.37 8.60
CA ARG A 66 -6.07 -15.81 8.47
C ARG A 66 -5.30 -16.37 9.66
N LEU A 67 -4.29 -15.64 10.16
CA LEU A 67 -3.52 -16.05 11.34
C LEU A 67 -4.40 -16.18 12.57
N LEU A 68 -5.23 -15.17 12.84
CA LEU A 68 -6.13 -15.15 13.99
C LEU A 68 -7.25 -16.22 13.89
N ALA A 69 -7.79 -16.44 12.68
CA ALA A 69 -8.79 -17.49 12.44
C ALA A 69 -8.19 -18.90 12.63
N ALA A 70 -6.90 -19.07 12.33
CA ALA A 70 -6.16 -20.31 12.59
C ALA A 70 -5.72 -20.46 14.07
N GLY A 71 -6.03 -19.49 14.95
CA GLY A 71 -5.72 -19.55 16.38
C GLY A 71 -4.29 -19.13 16.75
N HIS A 72 -3.53 -18.53 15.82
CA HIS A 72 -2.20 -18.05 16.12
C HIS A 72 -2.22 -16.79 16.97
N ARG A 73 -1.27 -16.68 17.89
CA ARG A 73 -0.94 -15.42 18.56
C ARG A 73 -0.02 -14.61 17.64
N VAL A 74 -0.30 -13.33 17.47
CA VAL A 74 0.41 -12.47 16.52
C VAL A 74 0.97 -11.24 17.23
N HIS A 75 2.22 -10.91 16.96
CA HIS A 75 2.74 -9.57 17.21
C HIS A 75 2.98 -8.89 15.87
N LEU A 76 2.26 -7.80 15.62
CA LEU A 76 2.39 -7.01 14.40
C LEU A 76 3.22 -5.76 14.66
N SER A 77 4.38 -5.64 14.01
CA SER A 77 5.26 -4.49 14.18
C SER A 77 5.31 -3.59 12.95
N THR A 78 5.57 -2.29 13.17
CA THR A 78 5.70 -1.30 12.12
C THR A 78 6.91 -0.39 12.32
N GLY A 79 7.40 0.24 11.23
CA GLY A 79 8.63 1.03 11.23
C GLY A 79 8.41 2.55 11.16
N THR A 80 7.16 3.03 11.07
CA THR A 80 6.85 4.45 10.89
C THR A 80 5.81 4.95 11.88
N PRO A 81 5.87 6.24 12.32
CA PRO A 81 4.85 6.82 13.23
C PRO A 81 3.43 6.73 12.68
N ALA A 82 3.23 7.02 11.39
CA ALA A 82 1.92 6.89 10.75
C ALA A 82 1.43 5.43 10.72
N GLY A 83 2.35 4.47 10.54
CA GLY A 83 2.06 3.05 10.66
C GLY A 83 1.63 2.67 12.06
N LEU A 84 2.33 3.17 13.10
CA LEU A 84 1.97 2.91 14.49
C LEU A 84 0.58 3.42 14.84
N GLY A 85 0.27 4.66 14.47
CA GLY A 85 -1.07 5.23 14.68
C GLY A 85 -2.19 4.42 14.01
N LEU A 86 -1.96 3.92 12.78
CA LEU A 86 -2.92 3.04 12.11
C LEU A 86 -3.02 1.67 12.79
N LEU A 87 -1.89 1.10 13.22
CA LEU A 87 -1.83 -0.17 13.94
C LEU A 87 -2.66 -0.11 15.22
N GLU A 88 -2.47 0.92 16.06
CA GLU A 88 -3.20 1.14 17.30
C GLU A 88 -4.72 1.24 17.07
N GLN A 89 -5.14 1.92 16.01
CA GLN A 89 -6.56 2.02 15.64
C GLN A 89 -7.15 0.68 15.20
N ARG A 90 -6.35 -0.21 14.60
CA ARG A 90 -6.82 -1.49 14.05
C ARG A 90 -6.77 -2.64 15.03
N LEU A 91 -5.86 -2.62 16.00
CA LEU A 91 -5.70 -3.69 16.98
C LEU A 91 -7.03 -4.12 17.64
N PRO A 92 -7.90 -3.22 18.14
CA PRO A 92 -9.18 -3.63 18.74
C PRO A 92 -10.13 -4.37 17.78
N ARG A 93 -10.11 -3.99 16.51
CA ARG A 93 -10.94 -4.62 15.45
C ARG A 93 -10.46 -6.01 15.11
N TRP A 94 -9.16 -6.23 15.05
CA TRP A 94 -8.57 -7.55 14.79
C TRP A 94 -8.70 -8.48 16.00
N ASP A 95 -8.40 -7.96 17.18
CA ASP A 95 -8.40 -8.78 18.41
C ASP A 95 -9.80 -9.22 18.85
N GLN A 96 -10.79 -8.34 18.73
CA GLN A 96 -12.16 -8.58 19.18
C GLN A 96 -12.24 -9.10 20.62
N GLY A 97 -11.31 -8.66 21.48
CA GLY A 97 -11.25 -9.08 22.89
C GLY A 97 -10.68 -10.49 23.11
N ARG A 98 -10.07 -11.13 22.11
CA ARG A 98 -9.53 -12.50 22.23
C ARG A 98 -8.12 -12.56 22.82
N GLY A 99 -7.40 -11.44 22.89
CA GLY A 99 -6.00 -11.39 23.35
C GLY A 99 -5.02 -12.16 22.48
N LEU A 100 -5.33 -12.27 21.17
CA LEU A 100 -4.51 -13.03 20.22
C LEU A 100 -3.54 -12.16 19.43
N ILE A 101 -3.74 -10.83 19.42
CA ILE A 101 -2.88 -9.92 18.69
C ILE A 101 -2.38 -8.78 19.56
N THR A 102 -1.09 -8.50 19.45
CA THR A 102 -0.44 -7.31 20.01
C THR A 102 0.24 -6.54 18.87
N GLY A 103 0.63 -5.29 19.11
CA GLY A 103 1.35 -4.52 18.11
C GLY A 103 2.23 -3.45 18.71
N GLY A 104 3.24 -3.03 17.94
CA GLY A 104 4.19 -2.02 18.38
C GLY A 104 5.19 -1.61 17.31
N ALA A 105 6.19 -0.84 17.74
CA ALA A 105 7.28 -0.45 16.87
C ALA A 105 8.22 -1.64 16.57
N PHE A 106 8.80 -1.66 15.37
CA PHE A 106 9.87 -2.59 15.04
C PHE A 106 11.20 -2.10 15.64
N PRO A 107 11.99 -2.96 16.33
CA PRO A 107 13.23 -2.55 16.99
C PRO A 107 14.31 -2.12 16.00
N LEU A 108 15.37 -1.50 16.51
CA LEU A 108 16.62 -1.37 15.75
C LEU A 108 17.21 -2.74 15.46
N ASP A 109 17.77 -2.92 14.26
CA ASP A 109 18.36 -4.17 13.80
C ASP A 109 19.81 -4.34 14.33
N ASP A 110 19.97 -4.14 15.63
CA ASP A 110 21.22 -4.34 16.35
C ASP A 110 21.01 -5.26 17.56
N PRO A 111 22.06 -5.88 18.10
CA PRO A 111 21.93 -6.85 19.21
C PRO A 111 21.13 -6.33 20.40
N ALA A 112 21.35 -5.08 20.81
CA ALA A 112 20.67 -4.52 21.98
C ALA A 112 19.18 -4.20 21.71
N GLY A 113 18.83 -3.79 20.50
CA GLY A 113 17.41 -3.59 20.11
C GLY A 113 16.66 -4.91 19.97
N LEU A 114 17.33 -5.96 19.49
CA LEU A 114 16.71 -7.26 19.25
C LEU A 114 16.63 -8.13 20.51
N GLU A 115 17.54 -7.93 21.50
CA GLU A 115 17.62 -8.77 22.70
C GLU A 115 16.27 -8.98 23.41
N PRO A 116 15.45 -7.95 23.69
CA PRO A 116 14.17 -8.12 24.37
C PRO A 116 13.21 -9.07 23.62
N PHE A 117 13.20 -9.02 22.28
CA PHE A 117 12.36 -9.87 21.41
C PHE A 117 12.86 -11.31 21.33
N LEU A 118 14.13 -11.55 21.64
CA LEU A 118 14.77 -12.86 21.59
C LEU A 118 14.82 -13.58 22.95
N LEU A 119 14.40 -12.94 24.03
CA LEU A 119 14.21 -13.59 25.34
C LEU A 119 13.04 -14.59 25.27
N ASN A 120 11.93 -14.20 24.66
CA ASN A 120 10.80 -15.07 24.34
C ASN A 120 10.58 -15.08 22.84
N PRO A 121 11.42 -15.78 22.05
CA PRO A 121 11.46 -15.64 20.61
C PRO A 121 10.15 -16.11 19.93
N PRO A 122 9.82 -15.60 18.74
CA PRO A 122 8.69 -16.08 17.96
C PRO A 122 8.87 -17.53 17.51
N GLY A 123 7.77 -18.18 17.12
CA GLY A 123 7.83 -19.46 16.41
C GLY A 123 8.03 -19.31 14.91
N ALA A 124 7.74 -18.12 14.36
CA ALA A 124 7.99 -17.74 12.96
C ALA A 124 8.07 -16.22 12.83
N PHE A 125 8.87 -15.73 11.89
CA PHE A 125 8.90 -14.32 11.47
C PHE A 125 8.41 -14.19 10.03
N VAL A 126 7.52 -13.24 9.79
CA VAL A 126 6.94 -12.98 8.46
C VAL A 126 7.04 -11.48 8.18
N ALA A 127 7.76 -11.12 7.15
CA ALA A 127 7.87 -9.73 6.68
C ALA A 127 7.09 -9.51 5.39
N LEU A 128 6.50 -8.33 5.24
CA LEU A 128 5.89 -7.91 4.00
C LEU A 128 6.91 -7.19 3.09
N GLU A 129 6.73 -7.33 1.79
CA GLU A 129 7.49 -6.67 0.71
C GLU A 129 9.02 -6.90 0.75
N THR A 130 9.82 -5.91 1.19
CA THR A 130 11.30 -5.95 0.99
C THR A 130 12.07 -5.95 2.32
N GLU A 131 11.44 -6.32 3.41
CA GLU A 131 11.98 -6.15 4.74
C GLU A 131 12.99 -7.25 5.12
N LEU A 132 14.22 -7.10 4.60
CA LEU A 132 15.36 -7.97 4.89
C LEU A 132 16.28 -7.32 5.92
N TRP A 133 16.10 -7.65 7.19
CA TRP A 133 16.86 -7.16 8.34
C TRP A 133 17.97 -8.15 8.70
N PRO A 134 19.26 -7.89 8.31
CA PRO A 134 20.30 -8.91 8.41
C PRO A 134 20.59 -9.35 9.84
N GLY A 135 20.52 -8.44 10.82
CA GLY A 135 20.74 -8.76 12.24
C GLY A 135 19.63 -9.65 12.79
N LEU A 136 18.37 -9.30 12.56
CA LEU A 136 17.23 -10.11 12.98
C LEU A 136 17.24 -11.49 12.29
N LEU A 137 17.40 -11.53 10.96
CA LEU A 137 17.40 -12.79 10.21
C LEU A 137 18.56 -13.70 10.63
N GLN A 138 19.72 -13.13 11.00
CA GLN A 138 20.81 -13.89 11.62
C GLN A 138 20.39 -14.46 12.98
N ALA A 139 19.88 -13.62 13.87
CA ALA A 139 19.55 -14.02 15.24
C ALA A 139 18.44 -15.08 15.31
N LEU A 140 17.44 -15.00 14.39
CA LEU A 140 16.38 -16.00 14.26
C LEU A 140 16.89 -17.29 13.60
N GLY A 141 17.71 -17.16 12.54
CA GLY A 141 18.32 -18.31 11.87
C GLY A 141 19.22 -19.14 12.78
N ASP A 142 20.01 -18.48 13.65
CA ASP A 142 20.85 -19.15 14.66
C ASP A 142 20.00 -19.96 15.66
N ARG A 143 18.71 -19.66 15.78
CA ARG A 143 17.72 -20.35 16.62
C ARG A 143 16.82 -21.32 15.83
N SER A 144 17.10 -21.53 14.55
CA SER A 144 16.27 -22.33 13.63
C SER A 144 14.81 -21.87 13.54
N ILE A 145 14.55 -20.59 13.75
CA ILE A 145 13.23 -20.00 13.62
C ILE A 145 12.99 -19.64 12.14
N PRO A 146 11.92 -20.16 11.51
CA PRO A 146 11.64 -19.89 10.11
C PRO A 146 11.31 -18.42 9.87
N CYS A 147 11.94 -17.85 8.85
CA CYS A 147 11.71 -16.48 8.40
C CYS A 147 11.14 -16.51 6.98
N ALA A 148 10.05 -15.78 6.75
CA ALA A 148 9.42 -15.69 5.45
C ALA A 148 9.24 -14.23 5.01
N VAL A 149 9.31 -14.00 3.70
CA VAL A 149 8.87 -12.75 3.06
C VAL A 149 7.63 -13.05 2.24
N VAL A 150 6.57 -12.28 2.45
CA VAL A 150 5.31 -12.38 1.69
C VAL A 150 5.03 -11.09 0.92
N ASN A 151 4.29 -11.18 -0.18
CA ASN A 151 4.16 -10.09 -1.15
C ASN A 151 5.55 -9.55 -1.58
N GLY A 152 6.55 -10.44 -1.64
CA GLY A 152 7.95 -10.08 -1.81
C GLY A 152 8.19 -9.26 -3.07
N ARG A 153 8.77 -8.07 -2.90
CA ARG A 153 9.10 -7.14 -3.98
C ARG A 153 10.57 -6.75 -3.89
N LEU A 154 11.31 -6.91 -4.98
CA LEU A 154 12.66 -6.38 -5.09
C LEU A 154 12.80 -5.50 -6.34
N THR A 155 13.31 -4.28 -6.14
CA THR A 155 13.62 -3.37 -7.24
C THR A 155 15.11 -3.44 -7.58
N ALA A 156 15.47 -3.08 -8.83
CA ALA A 156 16.86 -2.97 -9.24
C ALA A 156 17.67 -2.04 -8.32
N ARG A 157 17.04 -0.99 -7.78
CA ARG A 157 17.64 -0.06 -6.82
C ARG A 157 17.96 -0.74 -5.48
N SER A 158 17.06 -1.60 -4.98
CA SER A 158 17.26 -2.37 -3.75
C SER A 158 18.43 -3.36 -3.93
N LEU A 159 18.47 -4.04 -5.07
CA LEU A 159 19.57 -4.95 -5.42
C LEU A 159 20.93 -4.24 -5.48
N ALA A 160 20.99 -3.08 -6.12
CA ALA A 160 22.23 -2.30 -6.24
C ALA A 160 22.77 -1.78 -4.90
N ARG A 161 21.88 -1.49 -3.93
CA ARG A 161 22.24 -0.94 -2.61
C ARG A 161 22.56 -2.02 -1.57
N GLY A 162 21.97 -3.21 -1.69
CA GLY A 162 21.96 -4.20 -0.63
C GLY A 162 23.27 -4.96 -0.41
N GLY A 163 24.15 -5.00 -1.40
CA GLY A 163 25.46 -5.62 -1.30
C GLY A 163 25.47 -7.05 -0.74
N PRO A 164 26.62 -7.50 -0.15
CA PRO A 164 26.76 -8.85 0.41
C PRO A 164 25.82 -9.15 1.58
N TRP A 165 25.50 -8.17 2.40
CA TRP A 165 24.60 -8.35 3.56
C TRP A 165 23.18 -8.70 3.14
N LEU A 166 22.67 -8.10 2.07
CA LEU A 166 21.35 -8.42 1.55
C LEU A 166 21.29 -9.86 1.02
N ARG A 167 22.34 -10.31 0.31
CA ARG A 167 22.45 -11.71 -0.14
C ARG A 167 22.46 -12.66 1.04
N ARG A 168 23.25 -12.34 2.08
CA ARG A 168 23.32 -13.13 3.29
C ARG A 168 21.99 -13.19 4.04
N ALA A 169 21.27 -12.08 4.12
CA ALA A 169 19.93 -12.03 4.70
C ALA A 169 18.94 -12.90 3.91
N ALA A 170 18.92 -12.75 2.58
CA ALA A 170 18.05 -13.53 1.70
C ALA A 170 18.30 -15.05 1.80
N SER A 171 19.55 -15.47 1.94
CA SER A 171 19.91 -16.91 2.07
C SER A 171 19.42 -17.56 3.37
N ARG A 172 18.95 -16.78 4.35
CA ARG A 172 18.36 -17.26 5.61
C ARG A 172 16.84 -17.38 5.60
N LEU A 173 16.21 -16.93 4.52
CA LEU A 173 14.76 -17.06 4.40
C LEU A 173 14.35 -18.52 4.18
N ALA A 174 13.38 -18.99 4.94
CA ALA A 174 12.75 -20.28 4.71
C ALA A 174 11.80 -20.24 3.51
N LEU A 175 11.22 -19.05 3.21
CA LEU A 175 10.28 -18.86 2.11
C LEU A 175 10.27 -17.40 1.65
N VAL A 176 10.16 -17.24 0.32
CA VAL A 176 9.72 -16.00 -0.31
C VAL A 176 8.47 -16.28 -1.14
N ALA A 177 7.33 -15.74 -0.76
CA ALA A 177 6.15 -15.64 -1.58
C ALA A 177 6.20 -14.33 -2.36
N ALA A 178 6.81 -14.36 -3.54
CA ALA A 178 7.01 -13.19 -4.38
C ALA A 178 5.70 -12.71 -5.02
N ARG A 179 5.52 -11.40 -5.16
CA ARG A 179 4.31 -10.84 -5.75
C ARG A 179 4.22 -11.03 -7.27
N ASP A 180 5.38 -11.10 -7.95
CA ASP A 180 5.52 -11.21 -9.40
C ASP A 180 6.79 -11.99 -9.78
N GLU A 181 6.89 -12.41 -11.06
CA GLU A 181 8.03 -13.22 -11.53
C GLU A 181 9.35 -12.43 -11.53
N ALA A 182 9.31 -11.12 -11.79
CA ALA A 182 10.51 -10.27 -11.74
C ALA A 182 11.08 -10.23 -10.31
N SER A 183 10.22 -10.08 -9.30
CA SER A 183 10.61 -10.15 -7.90
C SER A 183 11.09 -11.56 -7.52
N ALA A 184 10.43 -12.62 -8.00
CA ALA A 184 10.84 -13.98 -7.76
C ALA A 184 12.25 -14.26 -8.33
N ALA A 185 12.52 -13.85 -9.56
CA ALA A 185 13.83 -13.95 -10.18
C ALA A 185 14.90 -13.17 -9.38
N ALA A 186 14.56 -11.96 -8.90
CA ALA A 186 15.45 -11.14 -8.09
C ALA A 186 15.80 -11.81 -6.75
N PHE A 187 14.83 -12.38 -6.03
CA PHE A 187 15.09 -13.11 -4.78
C PHE A 187 15.91 -14.39 -5.00
N ARG A 188 15.65 -15.15 -6.08
CA ARG A 188 16.50 -16.29 -6.47
C ARG A 188 17.95 -15.84 -6.74
N GLY A 189 18.11 -14.72 -7.46
CA GLY A 189 19.41 -14.11 -7.73
C GLY A 189 20.15 -13.62 -6.48
N LEU A 190 19.45 -13.31 -5.39
CA LEU A 190 20.02 -13.03 -4.08
C LEU A 190 20.42 -14.31 -3.30
N GLY A 191 20.00 -15.48 -3.76
CA GLY A 191 20.28 -16.76 -3.08
C GLY A 191 19.23 -17.16 -2.05
N ALA A 192 18.00 -16.67 -2.13
CA ALA A 192 16.90 -17.17 -1.31
C ALA A 192 16.61 -18.65 -1.65
N PRO A 193 16.57 -19.56 -0.63
CA PRO A 193 16.51 -21.00 -0.90
C PRO A 193 15.19 -21.47 -1.49
N GLN A 194 14.07 -20.89 -1.05
CA GLN A 194 12.73 -21.24 -1.51
C GLN A 194 11.98 -19.98 -1.94
N VAL A 195 11.71 -19.89 -3.24
CA VAL A 195 10.97 -18.76 -3.85
C VAL A 195 9.81 -19.29 -4.68
N ALA A 196 8.61 -18.87 -4.34
CA ALA A 196 7.37 -19.22 -5.04
C ALA A 196 6.57 -17.95 -5.39
N LEU A 197 5.65 -18.04 -6.36
CA LEU A 197 4.75 -16.95 -6.69
C LEU A 197 3.54 -16.96 -5.73
N GLY A 198 3.46 -15.97 -4.86
CA GLY A 198 2.28 -15.69 -4.03
C GLY A 198 1.24 -14.84 -4.75
N GLY A 199 1.68 -13.95 -5.62
CA GLY A 199 0.85 -12.92 -6.24
C GLY A 199 0.81 -11.63 -5.42
N ASN A 200 0.21 -10.59 -5.99
CA ASN A 200 0.13 -9.30 -5.35
C ASN A 200 -1.09 -9.22 -4.42
N LEU A 201 -0.85 -9.16 -3.11
CA LEU A 201 -1.90 -9.08 -2.08
C LEU A 201 -2.81 -7.85 -2.24
N LYS A 202 -2.36 -6.80 -2.94
CA LYS A 202 -3.20 -5.63 -3.26
C LYS A 202 -4.45 -6.00 -4.05
N ALA A 203 -4.39 -7.04 -4.86
CA ALA A 203 -5.50 -7.49 -5.68
C ALA A 203 -6.64 -8.12 -4.87
N ASP A 204 -6.34 -8.66 -3.70
CA ASP A 204 -7.31 -9.30 -2.81
C ASP A 204 -7.80 -8.36 -1.69
N LEU A 205 -7.33 -7.10 -1.65
CA LEU A 205 -7.85 -6.13 -0.69
C LEU A 205 -9.30 -5.79 -1.03
N PRO A 206 -10.21 -5.77 -0.03
CA PRO A 206 -11.55 -5.27 -0.24
C PRO A 206 -11.52 -3.77 -0.58
N ALA A 207 -12.48 -3.29 -1.34
CA ALA A 207 -12.68 -1.87 -1.52
C ALA A 207 -12.85 -1.20 -0.15
N SER A 208 -12.15 -0.08 0.07
CA SER A 208 -12.24 0.66 1.34
C SER A 208 -13.63 1.27 1.49
N ALA A 209 -14.23 1.13 2.67
CA ALA A 209 -15.46 1.85 2.98
C ALA A 209 -15.19 3.36 3.09
N PRO A 210 -16.16 4.22 2.70
CA PRO A 210 -16.04 5.65 2.84
C PRO A 210 -15.89 6.04 4.33
N LEU A 211 -14.97 6.97 4.62
CA LEU A 211 -14.75 7.48 5.98
C LEU A 211 -15.77 8.56 6.34
N HIS A 212 -16.22 9.36 5.38
CA HIS A 212 -17.14 10.47 5.58
C HIS A 212 -18.58 10.08 5.20
N SER A 213 -19.56 10.40 6.05
CA SER A 213 -20.99 10.11 5.79
C SER A 213 -21.56 10.93 4.64
N GLY A 214 -21.03 12.12 4.34
CA GLY A 214 -21.50 13.03 3.31
C GLY A 214 -21.36 12.51 1.85
N TRP A 215 -20.69 11.37 1.63
CA TRP A 215 -20.66 10.73 0.31
C TRP A 215 -22.06 10.37 -0.21
N ALA A 216 -23.00 10.07 0.70
CA ALA A 216 -24.39 9.80 0.32
C ALA A 216 -25.08 11.04 -0.26
N ASP A 217 -24.86 12.21 0.33
CA ASP A 217 -25.44 13.48 -0.12
C ASP A 217 -24.83 13.92 -1.46
N LEU A 218 -23.53 13.81 -1.63
CA LEU A 218 -22.85 14.07 -2.90
C LEU A 218 -23.38 13.14 -4.00
N ARG A 219 -23.53 11.85 -3.72
CA ARG A 219 -24.07 10.86 -4.66
C ARG A 219 -25.49 11.21 -5.08
N ALA A 220 -26.33 11.61 -4.14
CA ALA A 220 -27.71 12.01 -4.43
C ALA A 220 -27.75 13.24 -5.35
N ALA A 221 -26.97 14.27 -5.03
CA ALA A 221 -26.90 15.51 -5.82
C ALA A 221 -26.31 15.32 -7.22
N TRP A 222 -25.35 14.39 -7.36
CA TRP A 222 -24.69 14.12 -8.65
C TRP A 222 -25.24 12.89 -9.39
N ALA A 223 -26.40 12.36 -8.98
CA ALA A 223 -26.95 11.09 -9.48
C ALA A 223 -27.11 11.04 -11.01
N GLY A 224 -27.55 12.14 -11.65
CA GLY A 224 -27.75 12.23 -13.11
C GLY A 224 -26.53 12.74 -13.89
N HIS A 225 -25.39 12.92 -13.24
CA HIS A 225 -24.22 13.56 -13.83
C HIS A 225 -23.04 12.58 -13.97
N PRO A 226 -22.35 12.55 -15.11
CA PRO A 226 -21.10 11.81 -15.23
C PRO A 226 -20.03 12.46 -14.36
N VAL A 227 -19.13 11.63 -13.80
CA VAL A 227 -18.05 12.07 -12.89
C VAL A 227 -16.72 11.54 -13.38
N VAL A 228 -15.75 12.42 -13.58
CA VAL A 228 -14.34 12.04 -13.73
C VAL A 228 -13.71 12.02 -12.34
N VAL A 229 -13.03 10.94 -11.99
CA VAL A 229 -12.21 10.87 -10.77
C VAL A 229 -10.74 10.82 -11.14
N ALA A 230 -10.02 11.91 -10.89
CA ALA A 230 -8.58 11.98 -11.12
C ALA A 230 -7.85 11.76 -9.79
N GLY A 231 -7.39 10.53 -9.58
CA GLY A 231 -6.75 10.12 -8.33
C GLY A 231 -5.24 10.08 -8.40
N ASN A 232 -4.59 10.40 -7.27
CA ASN A 232 -3.14 10.37 -7.11
C ASN A 232 -2.38 11.24 -8.12
N THR A 233 -2.91 12.41 -8.47
CA THR A 233 -2.26 13.32 -9.42
C THR A 233 -0.97 13.94 -8.84
N LEU A 234 -0.01 14.19 -9.71
CA LEU A 234 1.26 14.83 -9.41
C LEU A 234 1.35 16.22 -10.05
N ALA A 235 2.42 16.96 -9.72
CA ALA A 235 2.67 18.29 -10.28
C ALA A 235 2.68 18.26 -11.81
N GLY A 236 1.90 19.14 -12.44
CA GLY A 236 1.73 19.20 -13.89
C GLY A 236 0.61 18.34 -14.44
N GLU A 237 0.25 17.23 -13.76
CA GLU A 237 -0.85 16.38 -14.19
C GLU A 237 -2.22 17.03 -13.92
N GLU A 238 -2.35 17.82 -12.85
CA GLU A 238 -3.60 18.53 -12.53
C GLU A 238 -4.02 19.47 -13.66
N ASP A 239 -3.07 20.16 -14.29
CA ASP A 239 -3.39 21.04 -15.43
C ASP A 239 -3.87 20.25 -16.64
N ARG A 240 -3.29 19.08 -16.92
CA ARG A 240 -3.74 18.17 -17.98
C ARG A 240 -5.15 17.64 -17.71
N VAL A 241 -5.41 17.22 -16.48
CA VAL A 241 -6.72 16.74 -16.02
C VAL A 241 -7.77 17.84 -16.19
N LEU A 242 -7.49 19.05 -15.72
CA LEU A 242 -8.40 20.19 -15.82
C LEU A 242 -8.67 20.57 -17.29
N ALA A 243 -7.65 20.53 -18.16
CA ALA A 243 -7.83 20.78 -19.59
C ALA A 243 -8.70 19.70 -20.26
N ALA A 244 -8.43 18.42 -19.97
CA ALA A 244 -9.20 17.30 -20.51
C ALA A 244 -10.64 17.31 -20.02
N TRP A 245 -10.84 17.53 -18.71
CA TRP A 245 -12.17 17.67 -18.12
C TRP A 245 -12.94 18.86 -18.69
N SER A 246 -12.32 20.04 -18.85
CA SER A 246 -12.96 21.23 -19.40
C SER A 246 -13.40 21.02 -20.84
N ALA A 247 -12.59 20.36 -21.67
CA ALA A 247 -12.93 20.01 -23.04
C ALA A 247 -14.11 19.02 -23.12
N ALA A 248 -14.09 17.99 -22.29
CA ALA A 248 -15.20 17.02 -22.21
C ALA A 248 -16.49 17.66 -21.68
N ARG A 249 -16.38 18.56 -20.69
CA ARG A 249 -17.52 19.30 -20.14
C ARG A 249 -18.20 20.21 -21.17
N ALA A 250 -17.44 20.74 -22.13
CA ALA A 250 -18.03 21.53 -23.22
C ALA A 250 -19.05 20.72 -24.05
N GLN A 251 -18.87 19.40 -24.13
CA GLN A 251 -19.77 18.46 -24.80
C GLN A 251 -20.83 17.88 -23.85
N GLN A 252 -20.51 17.78 -22.55
CA GLN A 252 -21.37 17.26 -21.49
C GLN A 252 -21.47 18.26 -20.32
N PRO A 253 -22.35 19.30 -20.40
CA PRO A 253 -22.37 20.40 -19.43
C PRO A 253 -22.54 19.99 -17.95
N GLY A 254 -23.14 18.81 -17.71
CA GLY A 254 -23.29 18.25 -16.35
C GLY A 254 -22.08 17.50 -15.81
N LEU A 255 -20.98 17.37 -16.55
CA LEU A 255 -19.79 16.62 -16.13
C LEU A 255 -19.18 17.18 -14.85
N ARG A 256 -18.95 16.32 -13.85
CA ARG A 256 -18.34 16.64 -12.57
C ARG A 256 -16.91 16.12 -12.50
N LEU A 257 -16.11 16.65 -11.55
CA LEU A 257 -14.73 16.23 -11.32
C LEU A 257 -14.49 16.00 -9.82
N ILE A 258 -13.86 14.88 -9.47
CA ILE A 258 -13.20 14.69 -8.19
C ILE A 258 -11.70 14.68 -8.48
N LEU A 259 -10.96 15.61 -7.88
CA LEU A 259 -9.52 15.75 -8.06
C LEU A 259 -8.79 15.44 -6.76
N ALA A 260 -7.95 14.42 -6.75
CA ALA A 260 -7.25 13.93 -5.56
C ALA A 260 -5.72 13.97 -5.75
N PRO A 261 -5.04 15.05 -5.34
CA PRO A 261 -3.59 15.11 -5.40
C PRO A 261 -2.93 14.09 -4.47
N ARG A 262 -1.82 13.47 -4.92
CA ARG A 262 -1.13 12.42 -4.17
C ARG A 262 -0.47 12.89 -2.88
N GLN A 263 0.03 14.12 -2.87
CA GLN A 263 0.86 14.64 -1.78
C GLN A 263 0.10 15.73 -1.01
N PRO A 264 -0.09 15.58 0.32
CA PRO A 264 -0.75 16.60 1.15
C PRO A 264 -0.11 18.01 1.03
N ALA A 265 1.21 18.07 0.88
CA ALA A 265 1.92 19.34 0.68
C ALA A 265 1.48 20.13 -0.58
N ARG A 266 0.77 19.48 -1.51
CA ARG A 266 0.27 20.10 -2.73
C ARG A 266 -1.19 20.59 -2.65
N PHE A 267 -1.94 20.22 -1.61
CA PHE A 267 -3.36 20.54 -1.49
C PHE A 267 -3.63 22.04 -1.64
N GLU A 268 -2.83 22.90 -0.98
CA GLU A 268 -2.99 24.35 -1.09
C GLU A 268 -2.69 24.89 -2.50
N ALA A 269 -1.64 24.38 -3.14
CA ALA A 269 -1.29 24.78 -4.51
C ALA A 269 -2.40 24.40 -5.51
N VAL A 270 -2.98 23.21 -5.37
CA VAL A 270 -4.09 22.76 -6.23
C VAL A 270 -5.37 23.54 -5.94
N ALA A 271 -5.66 23.84 -4.67
CA ALA A 271 -6.78 24.69 -4.29
C ALA A 271 -6.68 26.10 -4.91
N ALA A 272 -5.50 26.74 -4.85
CA ALA A 272 -5.24 28.03 -5.50
C ALA A 272 -5.45 27.94 -7.02
N ARG A 273 -5.05 26.83 -7.64
CA ARG A 273 -5.27 26.57 -9.07
C ARG A 273 -6.75 26.48 -9.41
N LEU A 274 -7.55 25.77 -8.61
CA LEU A 274 -9.00 25.66 -8.79
C LEU A 274 -9.72 27.01 -8.61
N ALA A 275 -9.29 27.81 -7.63
CA ALA A 275 -9.83 29.15 -7.41
C ALA A 275 -9.64 30.05 -8.64
N SER A 276 -8.51 29.92 -9.35
CA SER A 276 -8.24 30.68 -10.58
C SER A 276 -8.97 30.15 -11.82
N ALA A 277 -9.50 28.92 -11.78
CA ALA A 277 -10.18 28.28 -12.89
C ALA A 277 -11.61 28.80 -13.12
N GLY A 278 -12.17 29.59 -12.20
CA GLY A 278 -13.48 30.24 -12.35
C GLY A 278 -14.68 29.28 -12.35
N ARG A 279 -14.51 28.08 -11.76
CA ARG A 279 -15.56 27.09 -11.63
C ARG A 279 -15.93 26.85 -10.17
N PRO A 280 -17.19 26.55 -9.86
CA PRO A 280 -17.59 26.19 -8.49
C PRO A 280 -16.87 24.93 -8.02
N TRP A 281 -16.16 25.03 -6.92
CA TRP A 281 -15.43 23.90 -6.33
C TRP A 281 -15.51 23.93 -4.80
N ARG A 282 -15.27 22.78 -4.17
CA ARG A 282 -15.17 22.62 -2.71
C ARG A 282 -14.02 21.69 -2.32
N ARG A 283 -13.57 21.85 -1.06
CA ARG A 283 -12.63 20.91 -0.42
C ARG A 283 -13.39 19.83 0.33
N ALA A 284 -12.88 18.63 0.30
CA ALA A 284 -13.37 17.53 1.13
C ALA A 284 -13.05 17.73 2.61
N SER A 285 -11.95 18.43 2.94
CA SER A 285 -11.58 18.80 4.31
C SER A 285 -12.49 19.86 4.95
N ALA A 286 -13.28 20.59 4.15
CA ALA A 286 -14.27 21.53 4.65
C ALA A 286 -15.55 20.80 5.11
N PRO A 287 -16.39 21.41 5.97
CA PRO A 287 -17.68 20.81 6.34
C PRO A 287 -18.52 20.47 5.10
N TRP A 288 -18.97 19.25 5.02
CA TRP A 288 -19.78 18.77 3.91
C TRP A 288 -21.20 19.35 4.02
N PRO A 289 -21.73 19.96 2.96
CA PRO A 289 -23.06 20.53 2.97
C PRO A 289 -24.12 19.44 2.75
N GLU A 290 -25.38 19.82 2.95
CA GLU A 290 -26.52 19.01 2.54
C GLU A 290 -26.59 18.82 1.01
N ALA A 291 -27.28 17.78 0.56
CA ALA A 291 -27.34 17.35 -0.86
C ALA A 291 -27.60 18.50 -1.84
N ALA A 292 -28.58 19.38 -1.55
CA ALA A 292 -28.96 20.47 -2.45
C ALA A 292 -27.79 21.45 -2.75
N ALA A 293 -26.88 21.66 -1.83
CA ALA A 293 -25.73 22.56 -2.06
C ALA A 293 -24.66 21.95 -2.96
N TRP A 294 -24.63 20.61 -3.10
CA TRP A 294 -23.72 19.92 -4.03
C TRP A 294 -24.11 20.10 -5.51
N GLU A 295 -25.39 20.40 -5.81
CA GLU A 295 -25.85 20.61 -7.19
C GLU A 295 -25.09 21.73 -7.91
N SER A 296 -24.69 22.77 -7.17
CA SER A 296 -23.93 23.90 -7.69
C SER A 296 -22.42 23.67 -7.78
N VAL A 297 -21.89 22.57 -7.25
CA VAL A 297 -20.45 22.26 -7.20
C VAL A 297 -20.06 21.44 -8.44
N ASP A 298 -19.09 21.94 -9.19
CA ASP A 298 -18.56 21.27 -10.38
C ASP A 298 -17.36 20.37 -10.03
N ILE A 299 -16.52 20.78 -9.05
CA ILE A 299 -15.27 20.13 -8.72
C ILE A 299 -15.19 19.90 -7.20
N LEU A 300 -14.92 18.66 -6.79
CA LEU A 300 -14.50 18.31 -5.43
C LEU A 300 -12.99 18.11 -5.42
N LEU A 301 -12.27 18.93 -4.65
CA LEU A 301 -10.89 18.68 -4.29
C LEU A 301 -10.86 17.72 -3.11
N LEU A 302 -10.39 16.50 -3.35
CA LEU A 302 -10.25 15.47 -2.31
C LEU A 302 -8.89 15.67 -1.60
N ASP A 303 -8.87 16.56 -0.65
CA ASP A 303 -7.72 16.93 0.19
C ASP A 303 -7.75 16.23 1.56
N THR A 304 -8.36 15.06 1.62
CA THR A 304 -8.38 14.13 2.75
C THR A 304 -7.67 12.83 2.39
N LEU A 305 -7.22 12.09 3.41
CA LEU A 305 -6.53 10.82 3.22
C LEU A 305 -7.49 9.64 3.47
N GLY A 306 -7.34 8.56 2.67
CA GLY A 306 -8.08 7.31 2.87
C GLY A 306 -9.45 7.25 2.20
N GLU A 307 -9.87 8.29 1.46
CA GLU A 307 -11.20 8.36 0.83
C GLU A 307 -11.19 8.16 -0.69
N LEU A 308 -10.02 7.98 -1.31
CA LEU A 308 -9.91 7.87 -2.77
C LEU A 308 -10.67 6.66 -3.33
N ALA A 309 -10.69 5.53 -2.62
CA ALA A 309 -11.46 4.36 -3.04
C ALA A 309 -12.97 4.63 -3.06
N ALA A 310 -13.48 5.40 -2.08
CA ALA A 310 -14.87 5.87 -2.06
C ALA A 310 -15.15 6.83 -3.22
N ALA A 311 -14.20 7.74 -3.52
CA ALA A 311 -14.31 8.64 -4.65
C ALA A 311 -14.41 7.89 -5.99
N TYR A 312 -13.61 6.84 -6.19
CA TYR A 312 -13.71 6.04 -7.41
C TYR A 312 -15.08 5.38 -7.58
N ALA A 313 -15.72 4.96 -6.50
CA ALA A 313 -17.06 4.38 -6.57
C ALA A 313 -18.14 5.39 -7.08
N GLU A 314 -17.86 6.69 -7.05
CA GLU A 314 -18.71 7.74 -7.63
C GLU A 314 -18.35 8.04 -9.11
N GLY A 315 -17.29 7.43 -9.63
CA GLY A 315 -16.74 7.72 -10.96
C GLY A 315 -17.51 7.11 -12.11
N THR A 316 -17.62 7.84 -13.21
CA THR A 316 -17.95 7.33 -14.56
C THR A 316 -16.68 6.89 -15.27
N VAL A 317 -15.58 7.65 -15.10
CA VAL A 317 -14.25 7.37 -15.64
C VAL A 317 -13.21 7.76 -14.59
N ALA A 318 -12.18 6.94 -14.42
CA ALA A 318 -11.05 7.21 -13.56
C ALA A 318 -9.80 7.58 -14.37
N LEU A 319 -9.09 8.61 -13.92
CA LEU A 319 -7.75 8.96 -14.35
C LEU A 319 -6.78 8.66 -13.21
N VAL A 320 -5.80 7.79 -13.44
CA VAL A 320 -4.79 7.43 -12.41
C VAL A 320 -3.50 8.18 -12.70
N GLY A 321 -3.12 9.09 -11.80
CA GLY A 321 -1.94 9.94 -11.94
C GLY A 321 -0.60 9.21 -11.73
N GLY A 322 0.49 9.97 -11.88
CA GLY A 322 1.87 9.50 -11.76
C GLY A 322 2.43 8.84 -13.03
N GLY A 323 1.61 8.71 -14.07
CA GLY A 323 1.99 8.05 -15.31
C GLY A 323 2.31 9.00 -16.46
N TRP A 324 1.84 10.23 -16.42
CA TRP A 324 2.07 11.20 -17.52
C TRP A 324 3.36 12.00 -17.38
N ASP A 325 3.93 12.08 -16.18
CA ASP A 325 5.16 12.83 -15.89
C ASP A 325 6.32 11.93 -15.41
N GLY A 326 6.25 10.63 -15.69
CA GLY A 326 7.39 9.70 -15.53
C GLY A 326 7.69 9.23 -14.13
N ALA A 327 6.78 9.45 -13.16
CA ALA A 327 6.96 9.01 -11.76
C ALA A 327 6.76 7.50 -11.52
N GLY A 328 6.44 6.73 -12.58
CA GLY A 328 6.24 5.27 -12.51
C GLY A 328 4.82 4.83 -12.16
N GLY A 329 3.85 5.75 -12.18
CA GLY A 329 2.42 5.46 -12.00
C GLY A 329 1.98 5.21 -10.56
N HIS A 330 0.67 5.19 -10.37
CA HIS A 330 0.00 4.81 -9.11
C HIS A 330 -0.92 3.59 -9.32
N ASN A 331 -1.51 3.11 -8.21
CA ASN A 331 -2.28 1.87 -8.16
C ASN A 331 -3.54 1.93 -9.04
N PRO A 332 -3.66 1.13 -10.11
CA PRO A 332 -4.85 1.10 -10.96
C PRO A 332 -5.95 0.16 -10.43
N LEU A 333 -5.69 -0.63 -9.38
CA LEU A 333 -6.65 -1.62 -8.89
C LEU A 333 -7.86 -0.99 -8.22
N GLU A 334 -7.69 0.13 -7.50
CA GLU A 334 -8.78 0.77 -6.77
C GLU A 334 -9.96 1.16 -7.68
N PRO A 335 -9.75 1.91 -8.80
CA PRO A 335 -10.84 2.21 -9.72
C PRO A 335 -11.35 0.96 -10.46
N VAL A 336 -10.47 0.01 -10.81
CA VAL A 336 -10.89 -1.26 -11.44
C VAL A 336 -11.77 -2.07 -10.50
N GLN A 337 -11.42 -2.17 -9.22
CA GLN A 337 -12.24 -2.85 -8.21
C GLN A 337 -13.57 -2.14 -7.97
N ALA A 338 -13.63 -0.82 -8.16
CA ALA A 338 -14.88 -0.08 -8.17
C ALA A 338 -15.70 -0.28 -9.45
N GLY A 339 -15.17 -0.98 -10.46
CA GLY A 339 -15.83 -1.22 -11.75
C GLY A 339 -15.81 -0.01 -12.70
N VAL A 340 -14.88 0.92 -12.49
CA VAL A 340 -14.78 2.18 -13.24
C VAL A 340 -13.80 2.02 -14.41
N PRO A 341 -14.18 2.36 -15.67
CA PRO A 341 -13.26 2.47 -16.78
C PRO A 341 -12.08 3.37 -16.42
N THR A 342 -10.86 2.87 -16.59
CA THR A 342 -9.67 3.49 -16.01
C THR A 342 -8.64 3.84 -17.08
N LEU A 343 -8.23 5.10 -17.12
CA LEU A 343 -7.17 5.61 -17.97
C LEU A 343 -5.93 5.95 -17.13
N LEU A 344 -4.75 5.58 -17.62
CA LEU A 344 -3.47 5.91 -16.98
C LEU A 344 -2.42 6.29 -18.02
N GLY A 345 -1.41 7.05 -17.61
CA GLY A 345 -0.30 7.45 -18.46
C GLY A 345 0.67 6.29 -18.76
N PRO A 346 1.56 6.44 -19.75
CA PRO A 346 2.51 5.39 -20.17
C PRO A 346 3.56 5.05 -19.11
N GLY A 347 3.83 5.94 -18.14
CA GLY A 347 4.79 5.72 -17.07
C GLY A 347 4.20 4.88 -15.93
N HIS A 348 4.20 3.54 -16.03
CA HIS A 348 3.61 2.66 -15.01
C HIS A 348 4.59 1.62 -14.43
N ALA A 349 5.88 1.91 -14.44
CA ALA A 349 6.94 0.99 -13.99
C ALA A 349 6.79 0.47 -12.55
N ASN A 350 6.10 1.19 -11.68
CA ASN A 350 5.82 0.73 -10.30
C ASN A 350 4.77 -0.40 -10.25
N PHE A 351 4.04 -0.64 -11.34
CA PHE A 351 2.88 -1.55 -11.43
C PHE A 351 2.98 -2.48 -12.65
N GLU A 352 4.19 -2.87 -13.04
CA GLU A 352 4.45 -3.79 -14.15
C GLU A 352 3.81 -5.18 -13.96
N ASP A 353 3.54 -5.56 -12.73
CA ASP A 353 2.84 -6.80 -12.38
C ASP A 353 1.31 -6.71 -12.56
N LEU A 354 0.75 -5.52 -12.47
CA LEU A 354 -0.70 -5.30 -12.53
C LEU A 354 -1.18 -4.81 -13.91
N VAL A 355 -0.43 -3.91 -14.53
CA VAL A 355 -0.88 -3.24 -15.76
C VAL A 355 -1.06 -4.21 -16.94
N PRO A 356 -0.13 -5.13 -17.29
CA PRO A 356 -0.32 -6.03 -18.42
C PRO A 356 -1.56 -6.92 -18.32
N PRO A 357 -1.85 -7.63 -17.20
CA PRO A 357 -3.06 -8.44 -17.11
C PRO A 357 -4.36 -7.63 -17.10
N LEU A 358 -4.33 -6.40 -16.56
CA LEU A 358 -5.49 -5.51 -16.59
C LEU A 358 -5.75 -4.96 -18.00
N LEU A 359 -4.70 -4.63 -18.77
CA LEU A 359 -4.79 -4.25 -20.18
C LEU A 359 -5.35 -5.39 -21.03
N ALA A 360 -4.81 -6.60 -20.86
CA ALA A 360 -5.28 -7.79 -21.59
C ALA A 360 -6.76 -8.11 -21.33
N ALA A 361 -7.27 -7.75 -20.15
CA ALA A 361 -8.67 -7.88 -19.77
C ALA A 361 -9.53 -6.66 -20.16
N ALA A 362 -8.97 -5.65 -20.84
CA ALA A 362 -9.63 -4.40 -21.20
C ALA A 362 -10.26 -3.65 -19.99
N LEU A 363 -9.69 -3.80 -18.79
CA LEU A 363 -10.14 -3.12 -17.58
C LEU A 363 -9.49 -1.74 -17.40
N ILE A 364 -8.37 -1.51 -18.08
CA ILE A 364 -7.65 -0.24 -18.09
C ILE A 364 -7.18 0.08 -19.50
N GLU A 365 -6.82 1.33 -19.73
CA GLU A 365 -6.19 1.79 -20.96
C GLU A 365 -5.01 2.70 -20.65
N VAL A 366 -3.90 2.50 -21.36
CA VAL A 366 -2.73 3.39 -21.29
C VAL A 366 -2.86 4.44 -22.38
N VAL A 367 -2.91 5.71 -21.96
CA VAL A 367 -3.19 6.85 -22.83
C VAL A 367 -2.08 7.87 -22.76
N ALA A 368 -1.51 8.23 -23.90
CA ALA A 368 -0.51 9.30 -23.97
C ALA A 368 -1.14 10.68 -23.69
N ALA A 369 -0.37 11.61 -23.16
CA ALA A 369 -0.85 12.92 -22.76
C ALA A 369 -1.51 13.71 -23.90
N GLU A 370 -0.99 13.56 -25.12
CA GLU A 370 -1.40 14.28 -26.33
C GLU A 370 -2.82 13.92 -26.79
N VAL A 371 -3.25 12.68 -26.51
CA VAL A 371 -4.57 12.18 -26.94
C VAL A 371 -5.56 12.07 -25.77
N LEU A 372 -5.15 12.39 -24.53
CA LEU A 372 -6.00 12.26 -23.35
C LEU A 372 -7.33 12.99 -23.47
N ILE A 373 -7.34 14.21 -24.05
CA ILE A 373 -8.54 15.03 -24.21
C ILE A 373 -9.59 14.29 -25.05
N GLY A 374 -9.21 13.81 -26.23
CA GLY A 374 -10.12 13.10 -27.13
C GLY A 374 -10.57 11.77 -26.52
N ARG A 375 -9.62 11.01 -25.96
CA ARG A 375 -9.92 9.69 -25.41
C ARG A 375 -10.83 9.73 -24.19
N LEU A 376 -10.66 10.71 -23.31
CA LEU A 376 -11.57 10.93 -22.18
C LEU A 376 -13.01 11.16 -22.66
N GLY A 377 -13.21 11.98 -23.70
CA GLY A 377 -14.53 12.23 -24.28
C GLY A 377 -15.18 10.96 -24.82
N GLU A 378 -14.43 10.14 -25.55
CA GLU A 378 -14.91 8.87 -26.12
C GLU A 378 -15.31 7.88 -25.02
N VAL A 379 -14.47 7.72 -23.99
CA VAL A 379 -14.75 6.79 -22.87
C VAL A 379 -15.96 7.25 -22.07
N LEU A 380 -16.10 8.56 -21.81
CA LEU A 380 -17.26 9.13 -21.13
C LEU A 380 -18.56 8.91 -21.91
N ALA A 381 -18.52 8.97 -23.25
CA ALA A 381 -19.69 8.75 -24.08
C ALA A 381 -20.14 7.26 -24.08
N ALA A 382 -19.21 6.33 -23.88
CA ALA A 382 -19.48 4.89 -23.88
C ALA A 382 -19.75 4.30 -22.49
N ALA A 383 -19.26 4.94 -21.42
CA ALA A 383 -19.35 4.44 -20.05
C ALA A 383 -20.75 4.63 -19.44
N PRO A 384 -21.21 3.71 -18.56
CA PRO A 384 -22.39 3.96 -17.74
C PRO A 384 -22.12 5.08 -16.74
N LEU A 385 -23.14 5.85 -16.36
CA LEU A 385 -23.00 6.96 -15.40
C LEU A 385 -22.36 6.54 -14.08
N ARG A 386 -22.68 5.34 -13.63
CA ARG A 386 -22.09 4.72 -12.43
C ARG A 386 -21.75 3.26 -12.71
N PRO A 387 -20.70 2.75 -12.07
CA PRO A 387 -20.36 1.33 -12.18
C PRO A 387 -21.48 0.47 -11.61
N SER A 388 -21.76 -0.65 -12.26
CA SER A 388 -22.77 -1.63 -11.81
C SER A 388 -22.22 -2.60 -10.75
N GLY A 389 -21.03 -2.41 -10.27
CA GLY A 389 -20.33 -3.24 -9.30
C GLY A 389 -18.89 -3.52 -9.71
N ALA A 390 -18.15 -4.20 -8.83
CA ALA A 390 -16.75 -4.54 -9.06
C ALA A 390 -16.56 -5.37 -10.34
N ALA A 391 -15.63 -4.96 -11.19
CA ALA A 391 -15.23 -5.77 -12.33
C ALA A 391 -14.45 -7.02 -11.85
N PRO A 392 -14.72 -8.21 -12.39
CA PRO A 392 -13.96 -9.39 -12.03
C PRO A 392 -12.52 -9.25 -12.48
N LEU A 393 -11.58 -9.24 -11.53
CA LEU A 393 -10.16 -9.21 -11.85
C LEU A 393 -9.75 -10.43 -12.68
N PRO A 394 -8.72 -10.32 -13.55
CA PRO A 394 -8.16 -11.45 -14.26
C PRO A 394 -7.72 -12.57 -13.30
N PRO A 395 -7.82 -13.86 -13.69
CA PRO A 395 -7.42 -15.00 -12.85
C PRO A 395 -5.99 -14.86 -12.29
N ALA A 396 -5.08 -14.30 -13.07
CA ALA A 396 -3.69 -14.08 -12.66
C ALA A 396 -3.54 -13.15 -11.44
N LEU A 397 -4.50 -12.26 -11.22
CA LEU A 397 -4.50 -11.29 -10.11
C LEU A 397 -5.33 -11.73 -8.90
N ARG A 398 -6.13 -12.81 -9.00
CA ARG A 398 -6.99 -13.28 -7.90
C ARG A 398 -6.29 -14.30 -7.02
N GLY A 399 -6.72 -14.38 -5.76
CA GLY A 399 -6.33 -15.44 -4.83
C GLY A 399 -4.87 -15.37 -4.37
N ALA A 400 -4.26 -14.20 -4.40
CA ALA A 400 -2.91 -14.00 -3.89
C ALA A 400 -2.81 -14.33 -2.39
N LEU A 401 -3.84 -13.96 -1.62
CA LEU A 401 -3.91 -14.28 -0.18
C LEU A 401 -3.99 -15.80 0.05
N ASP A 402 -4.79 -16.52 -0.71
CA ASP A 402 -4.93 -17.97 -0.56
C ASP A 402 -3.65 -18.70 -0.95
N ARG A 403 -3.00 -18.30 -2.07
CA ARG A 403 -1.68 -18.86 -2.45
C ARG A 403 -0.61 -18.56 -1.43
N THR A 404 -0.53 -17.29 -0.96
CA THR A 404 0.42 -16.89 0.07
C THR A 404 0.20 -17.66 1.37
N TRP A 405 -1.06 -17.84 1.79
CA TRP A 405 -1.40 -18.62 2.96
C TRP A 405 -0.99 -20.09 2.82
N GLY A 406 -1.29 -20.72 1.69
CA GLY A 406 -0.91 -22.11 1.41
C GLY A 406 0.61 -22.34 1.48
N LEU A 407 1.41 -21.35 1.05
CA LEU A 407 2.86 -21.39 1.14
C LEU A 407 3.38 -21.16 2.56
N LEU A 408 2.74 -20.25 3.30
CA LEU A 408 3.19 -19.80 4.62
C LEU A 408 2.78 -20.75 5.75
N ALA A 409 1.55 -21.29 5.71
CA ALA A 409 0.99 -22.08 6.80
C ALA A 409 1.88 -23.25 7.30
N PRO A 410 2.60 -23.98 6.43
CA PRO A 410 3.50 -25.05 6.87
C PRO A 410 4.69 -24.59 7.75
N LEU A 411 5.04 -23.30 7.70
CA LEU A 411 6.15 -22.71 8.47
C LEU A 411 5.71 -22.14 9.82
N LEU A 412 4.41 -22.03 10.05
CA LEU A 412 3.86 -21.41 11.26
C LEU A 412 3.95 -22.36 12.47
N PRO A 413 4.10 -21.84 13.69
CA PRO A 413 4.07 -22.67 14.90
C PRO A 413 2.73 -23.37 15.05
N ARG A 414 2.73 -24.58 15.64
CA ARG A 414 1.47 -25.27 15.93
C ARG A 414 0.66 -24.49 16.95
N THR A 415 -0.61 -24.29 16.64
CA THR A 415 -1.60 -23.76 17.59
C THR A 415 -2.00 -24.90 18.53
N GLY A 416 -1.68 -24.75 19.79
CA GLY A 416 -1.97 -25.73 20.81
C GLY A 416 -2.97 -25.23 21.82
#